data_5697487115ce499edd8979bf6436da91
#
_entry.id   5697487115ce499edd8979bf6436da91
#
_cell.length_a   1.000
_cell.length_b   1.000
_cell.length_c   1.000
_cell.angle_alpha   90.00
_cell.angle_beta   90.00
_cell.angle_gamma   90.00
#
_symmetry.space_group_name_H-M   'P 1'
#
loop_
_entity.id
_entity.type
_entity.pdbx_description
1 polymer ?
#
loop_
_entity_poly.entity_id
_entity_poly.type
_entity_poly.pdbx_seq_one_letter_code
_entity_poly.pdbx_strand_id
1 'polypeptide(L)'
;MKKEKDLFVAVLIDGDNASSEKMEDVMRFVSRYGTAVVRRIYGDWTKKKLSGWKDAARDYSFRMVQASSFVQGKNTTDIALVMDAMDILHEGRVGWFCLVASDGDYTLL
;
A
#
# COMPACT_ATOMS: atom_id res chain seq x y z
N MET A 1 -17.73 -19.80 -10.76
CA MET A 1 -17.48 -18.58 -11.56
C MET A 1 -16.91 -17.48 -10.68
N LYS A 2 -15.79 -16.89 -11.07
CA LYS A 2 -15.19 -15.82 -10.30
C LYS A 2 -16.06 -14.56 -10.38
N LYS A 3 -16.27 -13.90 -9.24
CA LYS A 3 -16.93 -12.59 -9.21
C LYS A 3 -15.96 -11.53 -9.71
N GLU A 4 -16.49 -10.44 -10.23
CA GLU A 4 -15.67 -9.34 -10.75
C GLU A 4 -14.65 -8.85 -9.72
N LYS A 5 -15.06 -8.72 -8.44
CA LYS A 5 -14.18 -8.27 -7.38
C LYS A 5 -12.93 -9.15 -7.21
N ASP A 6 -13.02 -10.44 -7.58
CA ASP A 6 -11.89 -11.36 -7.47
C ASP A 6 -10.74 -11.02 -8.44
N LEU A 7 -10.98 -10.11 -9.37
CA LEU A 7 -9.97 -9.59 -10.28
C LEU A 7 -9.33 -8.30 -9.79
N PHE A 8 -9.79 -7.77 -8.66
CA PHE A 8 -9.36 -6.48 -8.15
C PHE A 8 -8.51 -6.65 -6.89
N VAL A 9 -7.42 -5.88 -6.83
CA VAL A 9 -6.45 -5.93 -5.73
C VAL A 9 -6.33 -4.54 -5.11
N ALA A 10 -6.29 -4.49 -3.79
CA ALA A 10 -5.91 -3.29 -3.06
C ALA A 10 -4.45 -3.42 -2.66
N VAL A 11 -3.60 -2.49 -3.09
CA VAL A 11 -2.17 -2.47 -2.76
C VAL A 11 -1.92 -1.38 -1.72
N LEU A 12 -1.52 -1.78 -0.53
CA LEU A 12 -1.28 -0.89 0.60
C LEU A 12 0.16 -1.05 1.06
N ILE A 13 0.92 0.03 0.99
CA ILE A 13 2.37 0.00 1.21
C ILE A 13 2.75 0.81 2.45
N ASP A 14 3.53 0.20 3.35
CA ASP A 14 4.16 0.90 4.46
C ASP A 14 5.40 1.61 3.94
N GLY A 15 5.27 2.88 3.59
CA GLY A 15 6.34 3.67 3.00
C GLY A 15 7.47 4.02 3.96
N ASP A 16 7.23 3.92 5.28
CA ASP A 16 8.30 4.15 6.26
C ASP A 16 9.28 2.98 6.30
N ASN A 17 8.84 1.77 5.99
CA ASN A 17 9.66 0.57 6.10
C ASN A 17 10.02 -0.07 4.76
N ALA A 18 9.26 0.21 3.71
CA ALA A 18 9.58 -0.28 2.37
C ALA A 18 10.30 0.80 1.56
N SER A 19 11.03 0.39 0.54
CA SER A 19 11.76 1.27 -0.36
C SER A 19 10.98 1.49 -1.65
N SER A 20 10.99 2.73 -2.17
CA SER A 20 10.33 3.06 -3.43
C SER A 20 10.91 2.28 -4.61
N GLU A 21 12.14 1.79 -4.48
CA GLU A 21 12.79 0.97 -5.52
C GLU A 21 12.08 -0.36 -5.74
N LYS A 22 11.28 -0.80 -4.78
CA LYS A 22 10.55 -2.08 -4.88
C LYS A 22 9.22 -1.97 -5.59
N MET A 23 8.81 -0.75 -5.98
CA MET A 23 7.49 -0.56 -6.59
C MET A 23 7.28 -1.43 -7.83
N GLU A 24 8.29 -1.52 -8.70
CA GLU A 24 8.17 -2.32 -9.91
C GLU A 24 7.95 -3.79 -9.58
N ASP A 25 8.72 -4.32 -8.61
CA ASP A 25 8.59 -5.72 -8.19
C ASP A 25 7.21 -5.99 -7.60
N VAL A 26 6.71 -5.08 -6.76
CA VAL A 26 5.40 -5.21 -6.14
C VAL A 26 4.31 -5.25 -7.22
N MET A 27 4.36 -4.33 -8.18
CA MET A 27 3.34 -4.26 -9.21
C MET A 27 3.39 -5.46 -10.15
N ARG A 28 4.57 -5.99 -10.41
CA ARG A 28 4.73 -7.22 -11.19
C ARG A 28 4.12 -8.41 -10.44
N PHE A 29 4.37 -8.49 -9.14
CA PHE A 29 3.78 -9.53 -8.29
C PHE A 29 2.25 -9.46 -8.33
N VAL A 30 1.70 -8.25 -8.12
CA VAL A 30 0.25 -8.05 -8.09
C VAL A 30 -0.41 -8.40 -9.41
N SER A 31 0.25 -8.09 -10.53
CA SER A 31 -0.31 -8.33 -11.86
C SER A 31 -0.62 -9.79 -12.15
N ARG A 32 -0.01 -10.70 -11.41
CA ARG A 32 -0.30 -12.14 -11.53
C ARG A 32 -1.67 -12.52 -10.99
N TYR A 33 -2.24 -11.67 -10.13
CA TYR A 33 -3.49 -11.98 -9.43
C TYR A 33 -4.66 -11.14 -9.90
N GLY A 34 -4.39 -9.94 -10.40
CA GLY A 34 -5.46 -9.07 -10.87
C GLY A 34 -5.00 -7.65 -11.10
N THR A 35 -5.97 -6.75 -11.10
CA THR A 35 -5.75 -5.34 -11.36
C THR A 35 -5.75 -4.55 -10.05
N ALA A 36 -4.70 -3.76 -9.84
CA ALA A 36 -4.60 -2.90 -8.65
C ALA A 36 -5.53 -1.70 -8.81
N VAL A 37 -6.68 -1.73 -8.12
CA VAL A 37 -7.68 -0.67 -8.19
C VAL A 37 -7.63 0.27 -7.00
N VAL A 38 -7.04 -0.14 -5.88
CA VAL A 38 -6.74 0.72 -4.75
C VAL A 38 -5.23 0.71 -4.60
N ARG A 39 -4.61 1.89 -4.63
CA ARG A 39 -3.16 2.03 -4.61
C ARG A 39 -2.80 3.15 -3.65
N ARG A 40 -2.28 2.79 -2.47
CA ARG A 40 -1.96 3.75 -1.41
C ARG A 40 -0.63 3.45 -0.76
N ILE A 41 0.13 4.52 -0.48
CA ILE A 41 1.41 4.45 0.24
C ILE A 41 1.26 5.28 1.50
N TYR A 42 1.55 4.68 2.64
CA TYR A 42 1.38 5.30 3.95
C TYR A 42 2.74 5.67 4.51
N GLY A 43 2.87 6.86 5.05
CA GLY A 43 4.12 7.28 5.64
C GLY A 43 4.06 8.68 6.20
N ASP A 44 5.11 9.07 6.90
CA ASP A 44 5.30 10.44 7.34
C ASP A 44 6.10 11.19 6.27
N TRP A 45 5.40 11.90 5.39
CA TRP A 45 6.00 12.53 4.23
C TRP A 45 6.80 13.79 4.55
N THR A 46 6.85 14.19 5.85
CA THR A 46 7.75 15.24 6.28
C THR A 46 9.20 14.76 6.32
N LYS A 47 9.44 13.45 6.33
CA LYS A 47 10.78 12.88 6.35
C LYS A 47 11.41 12.91 4.96
N LYS A 48 12.57 13.55 4.85
CA LYS A 48 13.28 13.67 3.57
C LYS A 48 13.72 12.33 2.99
N LYS A 49 14.04 11.37 3.84
CA LYS A 49 14.47 10.03 3.38
C LYS A 49 13.39 9.30 2.59
N LEU A 50 12.14 9.74 2.69
CA LEU A 50 11.03 9.11 1.99
C LEU A 50 10.69 9.82 0.68
N SER A 51 11.50 10.78 0.24
CA SER A 51 11.21 11.60 -0.95
C SER A 51 11.13 10.79 -2.24
N GLY A 52 11.81 9.64 -2.32
CA GLY A 52 11.74 8.78 -3.50
C GLY A 52 10.34 8.26 -3.81
N TRP A 53 9.46 8.23 -2.81
CA TRP A 53 8.10 7.78 -3.02
C TRP A 53 7.28 8.72 -3.89
N LYS A 54 7.65 9.99 -3.99
CA LYS A 54 6.92 10.95 -4.83
C LYS A 54 6.92 10.52 -6.29
N ASP A 55 8.09 10.15 -6.80
CA ASP A 55 8.23 9.71 -8.18
C ASP A 55 7.52 8.39 -8.41
N ALA A 56 7.67 7.44 -7.50
CA ALA A 56 7.02 6.15 -7.61
C ALA A 56 5.48 6.29 -7.56
N ALA A 57 4.98 7.16 -6.67
CA ALA A 57 3.55 7.40 -6.56
C ALA A 57 2.98 7.98 -7.86
N ARG A 58 3.69 8.93 -8.47
CA ARG A 58 3.29 9.52 -9.73
C ARG A 58 3.31 8.48 -10.85
N ASP A 59 4.42 7.72 -10.95
CA ASP A 59 4.63 6.81 -12.07
C ASP A 59 3.67 5.62 -12.06
N TYR A 60 3.25 5.19 -10.87
CA TYR A 60 2.36 4.04 -10.70
C TYR A 60 0.96 4.40 -10.21
N SER A 61 0.65 5.69 -10.17
CA SER A 61 -0.67 6.22 -9.79
C SER A 61 -1.09 5.80 -8.38
N PHE A 62 -0.19 5.97 -7.42
CA PHE A 62 -0.48 5.73 -6.01
C PHE A 62 -0.82 7.01 -5.29
N ARG A 63 -1.75 6.92 -4.36
CA ARG A 63 -2.08 8.00 -3.44
C ARG A 63 -1.14 7.92 -2.24
N MET A 64 -0.51 9.06 -1.89
CA MET A 64 0.33 9.17 -0.70
C MET A 64 -0.53 9.61 0.48
N VAL A 65 -0.64 8.76 1.49
CA VAL A 65 -1.45 9.02 2.67
C VAL A 65 -0.53 9.41 3.82
N GLN A 66 -0.75 10.59 4.40
CA GLN A 66 0.04 11.06 5.53
C GLN A 66 -0.38 10.33 6.79
N ALA A 67 0.58 9.67 7.44
CA ALA A 67 0.40 9.07 8.75
C ALA A 67 1.15 9.95 9.75
N SER A 68 0.41 10.75 10.52
CA SER A 68 1.01 11.67 11.47
C SER A 68 1.48 10.96 12.72
N SER A 69 2.71 11.26 13.16
CA SER A 69 3.29 10.69 14.37
C SER A 69 2.94 11.57 15.57
N PHE A 70 1.68 11.53 16.01
CA PHE A 70 1.29 12.27 17.19
C PHE A 70 1.80 11.64 18.49
N VAL A 71 2.04 10.33 18.44
CA VAL A 71 2.54 9.60 19.60
C VAL A 71 3.93 9.09 19.28
N GLN A 72 4.91 9.65 19.98
CA GLN A 72 6.32 9.31 19.77
C GLN A 72 6.56 7.82 20.04
N GLY A 73 7.29 7.16 19.15
CA GLY A 73 7.64 5.76 19.31
C GLY A 73 6.55 4.77 18.93
N LYS A 74 5.43 5.23 18.37
CA LYS A 74 4.35 4.34 17.94
C LYS A 74 4.32 4.21 16.41
N ASN A 75 3.92 3.04 15.93
CA ASN A 75 3.80 2.76 14.50
C ASN A 75 2.48 3.30 13.95
N THR A 76 2.36 4.63 13.86
CA THR A 76 1.14 5.26 13.39
C THR A 76 0.86 4.93 11.93
N THR A 77 1.92 4.70 11.15
CA THR A 77 1.80 4.30 9.75
C THR A 77 1.12 2.94 9.61
N ASP A 78 1.54 1.97 10.44
CA ASP A 78 0.92 0.64 10.44
C ASP A 78 -0.56 0.72 10.82
N ILE A 79 -0.88 1.54 11.83
CA ILE A 79 -2.25 1.71 12.27
C ILE A 79 -3.11 2.30 11.15
N ALA A 80 -2.62 3.34 10.49
CA ALA A 80 -3.35 3.97 9.39
C ALA A 80 -3.62 2.98 8.26
N LEU A 81 -2.61 2.18 7.91
CA LEU A 81 -2.73 1.17 6.87
C LEU A 81 -3.78 0.11 7.23
N VAL A 82 -3.74 -0.38 8.47
CA VAL A 82 -4.68 -1.41 8.93
C VAL A 82 -6.10 -0.85 8.95
N MET A 83 -6.30 0.37 9.42
CA MET A 83 -7.62 0.98 9.44
C MET A 83 -8.21 1.11 8.04
N ASP A 84 -7.40 1.56 7.07
CA ASP A 84 -7.84 1.64 5.68
C ASP A 84 -8.14 0.26 5.11
N ALA A 85 -7.32 -0.73 5.43
CA ALA A 85 -7.55 -2.10 4.97
C ALA A 85 -8.90 -2.62 5.46
N MET A 86 -9.23 -2.34 6.73
CA MET A 86 -10.52 -2.74 7.30
C MET A 86 -11.68 -2.05 6.58
N ASP A 87 -11.54 -0.76 6.28
CA ASP A 87 -12.58 -0.03 5.57
C ASP A 87 -12.79 -0.58 4.16
N ILE A 88 -11.70 -0.85 3.45
CA ILE A 88 -11.76 -1.40 2.09
C ILE A 88 -12.38 -2.80 2.11
N LEU A 89 -12.02 -3.60 3.10
CA LEU A 89 -12.60 -4.93 3.27
C LEU A 89 -14.11 -4.85 3.47
N HIS A 90 -14.55 -3.89 4.27
CA HIS A 90 -15.97 -3.67 4.55
C HIS A 90 -16.75 -3.26 3.30
N GLU A 91 -16.12 -2.49 2.39
CA GLU A 91 -16.76 -2.08 1.15
C GLU A 91 -17.01 -3.25 0.19
N GLY A 92 -16.21 -4.29 0.27
CA GLY A 92 -16.40 -5.50 -0.51
C GLY A 92 -16.11 -5.36 -2.00
N ARG A 93 -15.30 -4.38 -2.41
CA ARG A 93 -15.01 -4.09 -3.82
C ARG A 93 -13.80 -4.80 -4.37
N VAL A 94 -12.94 -5.30 -3.50
CA VAL A 94 -11.71 -5.99 -3.91
C VAL A 94 -11.72 -7.41 -3.39
N GLY A 95 -11.10 -8.32 -4.15
CA GLY A 95 -10.99 -9.71 -3.73
C GLY A 95 -9.67 -10.04 -3.06
N TRP A 96 -8.65 -9.17 -3.25
CA TRP A 96 -7.32 -9.42 -2.74
C TRP A 96 -6.72 -8.16 -2.13
N PHE A 97 -5.88 -8.37 -1.10
CA PHE A 97 -5.07 -7.30 -0.52
C PHE A 97 -3.61 -7.67 -0.67
N CYS A 98 -2.79 -6.76 -1.19
CA CYS A 98 -1.34 -6.89 -1.18
C CYS A 98 -0.81 -5.91 -0.14
N LEU A 99 -0.32 -6.42 0.97
CA LEU A 99 0.22 -5.62 2.06
C LEU A 99 1.75 -5.65 1.97
N VAL A 100 2.35 -4.49 1.79
CA VAL A 100 3.81 -4.36 1.67
C VAL A 100 4.33 -3.75 2.95
N ALA A 101 4.86 -4.58 3.86
CA ALA A 101 5.32 -4.16 5.18
C ALA A 101 6.78 -3.73 5.18
N SER A 102 7.59 -4.28 4.29
CA SER A 102 9.01 -3.94 4.16
C SER A 102 9.50 -4.40 2.79
N ASP A 103 10.78 -4.14 2.49
CA ASP A 103 11.35 -4.41 1.17
C ASP A 103 11.25 -5.87 0.71
N GLY A 104 11.33 -6.80 1.61
CA GLY A 104 11.25 -8.21 1.24
C GLY A 104 10.01 -8.91 1.74
N ASP A 105 9.06 -8.15 2.26
CA ASP A 105 7.95 -8.72 3.02
C ASP A 105 6.62 -8.12 2.54
N TYR A 106 6.10 -8.68 1.47
CA TYR A 106 4.76 -8.34 1.04
C TYR A 106 3.93 -9.62 0.87
N THR A 107 2.68 -9.52 1.27
CA THR A 107 1.77 -10.65 1.41
C THR A 107 0.48 -10.37 0.65
N LEU A 108 0.01 -11.38 -0.07
CA LEU A 108 -1.30 -11.34 -0.72
C LEU A 108 -2.32 -12.04 0.15
N LEU A 109 -3.38 -11.33 0.48
CA LEU A 109 -4.45 -11.86 1.32
C LEU A 109 -5.80 -11.86 0.59
#